data_064a93b0ec19961c15d21d72c358d580
#
_entry.id   064a93b0ec19961c15d21d72c358d580
#
_cell.length_a   1.000
_cell.length_b   1.000
_cell.length_c   1.000
_cell.angle_alpha   90.00
_cell.angle_beta   90.00
_cell.angle_gamma   90.00
#
_symmetry.space_group_name_H-M   'P 1'
#
loop_
_entity.id
_entity.type
_entity.pdbx_description
1 polymer ?
#
loop_
_entity_poly.entity_id
_entity_poly.type
_entity_poly.pdbx_seq_one_letter_code
_entity_poly.pdbx_strand_id
1 'polypeptide(L)'
;MEQFEQLLKIHRVYVERYVRFRLISITDADDVLQEIYLTACEKFEQLKNKDSFKAWLISIARNKCNDYFRKKAAWLEIPIDQTKL
;
A
#
# COMPACT_ATOMS: atom_id res chain seq x y z
N MET A 1 13.06 -6.39 -14.50
CA MET A 1 11.84 -6.42 -13.66
C MET A 1 11.32 -7.80 -13.37
N GLU A 2 11.96 -8.82 -13.92
CA GLU A 2 11.53 -10.19 -13.69
C GLU A 2 11.57 -10.58 -12.21
N GLN A 3 12.62 -10.19 -11.49
CA GLN A 3 12.72 -10.48 -10.05
C GLN A 3 11.62 -9.80 -9.26
N PHE A 4 11.34 -8.54 -9.59
CA PHE A 4 10.26 -7.81 -8.94
C PHE A 4 8.91 -8.49 -9.15
N GLU A 5 8.62 -8.91 -10.37
CA GLU A 5 7.36 -9.56 -10.69
C GLU A 5 7.20 -10.88 -9.96
N GLN A 6 8.29 -11.65 -9.84
CA GLN A 6 8.25 -12.92 -9.12
C GLN A 6 7.99 -12.71 -7.63
N LEU A 7 8.68 -11.74 -7.02
CA LEU A 7 8.49 -11.42 -5.60
C LEU A 7 7.08 -10.87 -5.36
N LEU A 8 6.61 -10.01 -6.24
CA LEU A 8 5.27 -9.46 -6.12
C LEU A 8 4.22 -10.57 -6.20
N LYS A 9 4.39 -11.51 -7.13
CA LYS A 9 3.45 -12.62 -7.28
C LYS A 9 3.34 -13.44 -6.00
N ILE A 10 4.46 -13.63 -5.31
CA ILE A 10 4.47 -14.41 -4.07
C ILE A 10 3.78 -13.65 -2.93
N HIS A 11 3.99 -12.35 -2.84
CA HIS A 11 3.62 -11.57 -1.66
C HIS A 11 2.38 -10.69 -1.83
N ARG A 12 1.84 -10.56 -3.05
CA ARG A 12 0.73 -9.63 -3.31
C ARG A 12 -0.51 -9.96 -2.51
N VAL A 13 -0.74 -11.22 -2.18
CA VAL A 13 -1.92 -11.62 -1.41
C VAL A 13 -1.94 -10.96 -0.03
N TYR A 14 -0.79 -10.79 0.58
CA TYR A 14 -0.70 -10.15 1.90
C TYR A 14 -1.03 -8.67 1.81
N VAL A 15 -0.55 -8.01 0.74
CA VAL A 15 -0.84 -6.61 0.51
C VAL A 15 -2.32 -6.39 0.23
N GLU A 16 -2.90 -7.24 -0.61
CA GLU A 16 -4.32 -7.14 -0.93
C GLU A 16 -5.19 -7.32 0.32
N ARG A 17 -4.86 -8.31 1.15
CA ARG A 17 -5.58 -8.51 2.41
C ARG A 17 -5.47 -7.29 3.31
N TYR A 18 -4.28 -6.75 3.43
CA TYR A 18 -4.03 -5.59 4.27
C TYR A 18 -4.87 -4.40 3.83
N VAL A 19 -4.84 -4.08 2.53
CA VAL A 19 -5.56 -2.94 1.98
C VAL A 19 -7.06 -3.14 2.09
N ARG A 20 -7.56 -4.33 1.72
CA ARG A 20 -9.00 -4.60 1.76
C ARG A 20 -9.55 -4.68 3.18
N PHE A 21 -8.70 -5.00 4.14
CA PHE A 21 -9.09 -4.94 5.54
C PHE A 21 -9.28 -3.50 5.99
N ARG A 22 -8.43 -2.59 5.51
CA ARG A 22 -8.46 -1.19 5.94
C ARG A 22 -9.45 -0.32 5.17
N LEU A 23 -9.65 -0.58 3.88
CA LEU A 23 -10.52 0.24 3.03
C LEU A 23 -11.82 -0.51 2.72
N ILE A 24 -12.95 0.10 3.08
CA ILE A 24 -14.25 -0.51 2.85
C ILE A 24 -14.65 -0.45 1.37
N SER A 25 -14.35 0.66 0.70
CA SER A 25 -14.71 0.85 -0.70
C SER A 25 -13.83 -0.02 -1.60
N ILE A 26 -14.45 -0.90 -2.38
CA ILE A 26 -13.73 -1.77 -3.32
C ILE A 26 -12.98 -0.95 -4.35
N THR A 27 -13.62 0.09 -4.89
CA THR A 27 -13.00 0.96 -5.89
C THR A 27 -11.78 1.68 -5.32
N ASP A 28 -11.92 2.24 -4.11
CA ASP A 28 -10.80 2.93 -3.48
C ASP A 28 -9.67 1.97 -3.15
N ALA A 29 -9.99 0.76 -2.70
CA ALA A 29 -8.97 -0.25 -2.42
C ALA A 29 -8.19 -0.61 -3.69
N ASP A 30 -8.88 -0.77 -4.82
CA ASP A 30 -8.23 -1.06 -6.09
C ASP A 30 -7.29 0.07 -6.50
N ASP A 31 -7.73 1.33 -6.33
CA ASP A 31 -6.90 2.49 -6.67
C ASP A 31 -5.64 2.54 -5.79
N VAL A 32 -5.81 2.31 -4.50
CA VAL A 32 -4.67 2.30 -3.57
C VAL A 32 -3.71 1.17 -3.90
N LEU A 33 -4.23 -0.01 -4.24
CA LEU A 33 -3.39 -1.15 -4.64
C LEU A 33 -2.56 -0.82 -5.87
N GLN A 34 -3.14 -0.16 -6.87
CA GLN A 34 -2.39 0.26 -8.04
C GLN A 34 -1.26 1.22 -7.68
N GLU A 35 -1.52 2.19 -6.81
CA GLU A 35 -0.48 3.12 -6.36
C GLU A 35 0.64 2.41 -5.62
N ILE A 36 0.29 1.41 -4.80
CA ILE A 36 1.28 0.61 -4.07
C ILE A 36 2.19 -0.10 -5.05
N TYR A 37 1.62 -0.75 -6.05
CA TYR A 37 2.41 -1.54 -7.02
C TYR A 37 3.28 -0.63 -7.88
N LEU A 38 2.78 0.51 -8.30
CA LEU A 38 3.57 1.48 -9.06
C LEU A 38 4.75 2.00 -8.24
N THR A 39 4.50 2.38 -7.00
CA THR A 39 5.55 2.88 -6.11
C THR A 39 6.60 1.80 -5.86
N ALA A 40 6.15 0.57 -5.60
CA ALA A 40 7.07 -0.54 -5.37
C ALA A 40 7.93 -0.81 -6.60
N CYS A 41 7.31 -0.78 -7.78
CA CYS A 41 8.04 -0.97 -9.04
C CYS A 41 9.12 0.09 -9.23
N GLU A 42 8.75 1.36 -8.98
CA GLU A 42 9.67 2.47 -9.14
C GLU A 42 10.85 2.43 -8.17
N LYS A 43 10.60 1.93 -6.96
CA LYS A 43 11.61 1.97 -5.89
C LYS A 43 12.28 0.63 -5.62
N PHE A 44 11.97 -0.38 -6.42
CA PHE A 44 12.48 -1.73 -6.18
C PHE A 44 14.00 -1.80 -6.11
N GLU A 45 14.68 -1.06 -6.95
CA GLU A 45 16.15 -1.09 -6.98
C GLU A 45 16.78 -0.49 -5.73
N GLN A 46 16.03 0.33 -5.00
CA GLN A 46 16.50 0.89 -3.73
C GLN A 46 16.47 -0.15 -2.61
N LEU A 47 15.73 -1.22 -2.78
CA LEU A 47 15.67 -2.30 -1.80
C LEU A 47 16.93 -3.15 -1.94
N LYS A 48 17.85 -3.02 -0.99
CA LYS A 48 19.12 -3.71 -1.04
C LYS A 48 19.04 -5.18 -0.69
N ASN A 49 18.24 -5.51 0.31
CA ASN A 49 18.05 -6.89 0.72
C ASN A 49 16.68 -7.38 0.24
N LYS A 50 16.68 -8.21 -0.80
CA LYS A 50 15.44 -8.70 -1.40
C LYS A 50 14.66 -9.65 -0.49
N ASP A 51 15.32 -10.20 0.53
CA ASP A 51 14.63 -11.02 1.54
C ASP A 51 13.68 -10.19 2.40
N SER A 52 13.87 -8.86 2.42
CA SER A 52 12.98 -7.95 3.13
C SER A 52 11.80 -7.47 2.29
N PHE A 53 11.59 -8.04 1.12
CA PHE A 53 10.60 -7.58 0.16
C PHE A 53 9.19 -7.49 0.78
N LYS A 54 8.76 -8.54 1.49
CA LYS A 54 7.42 -8.56 2.07
C LYS A 54 7.21 -7.41 3.05
N ALA A 55 8.14 -7.23 4.00
CA ALA A 55 8.04 -6.16 4.99
C ALA A 55 8.11 -4.78 4.33
N TRP A 56 8.98 -4.64 3.34
CA TRP A 56 9.12 -3.40 2.59
C TRP A 56 7.83 -3.07 1.83
N LEU A 57 7.24 -4.05 1.17
CA LEU A 57 6.01 -3.87 0.41
C LEU A 57 4.84 -3.50 1.33
N ILE A 58 4.74 -4.16 2.48
CA ILE A 58 3.71 -3.84 3.48
C ILE A 58 3.90 -2.42 4.02
N SER A 59 5.13 -1.96 4.20
CA SER A 59 5.37 -0.59 4.65
C SER A 59 4.88 0.44 3.62
N ILE A 60 5.08 0.15 2.34
CA ILE A 60 4.55 1.00 1.26
C ILE A 60 3.02 1.00 1.32
N ALA A 61 2.42 -0.18 1.51
CA ALA A 61 0.97 -0.30 1.60
C ALA A 61 0.42 0.51 2.78
N ARG A 62 1.07 0.41 3.93
CA ARG A 62 0.67 1.18 5.12
C ARG A 62 0.71 2.67 4.84
N ASN A 63 1.78 3.14 4.24
CA ASN A 63 1.93 4.57 3.94
C ASN A 63 0.85 5.05 2.97
N LYS A 64 0.55 4.26 1.95
CA LYS A 64 -0.48 4.62 0.97
C LYS A 64 -1.87 4.63 1.59
N CYS A 65 -2.18 3.67 2.45
CA CYS A 65 -3.45 3.66 3.17
C CYS A 65 -3.57 4.86 4.11
N ASN A 66 -2.48 5.19 4.81
CA ASN A 66 -2.48 6.35 5.70
C ASN A 66 -2.70 7.64 4.90
N ASP A 67 -2.07 7.76 3.73
CA ASP A 67 -2.28 8.92 2.85
C ASP A 67 -3.73 9.00 2.38
N TYR A 68 -4.31 7.86 2.02
CA TYR A 68 -5.71 7.79 1.62
C TYR A 68 -6.62 8.35 2.72
N PHE A 69 -6.44 7.89 3.95
CA PHE A 69 -7.29 8.33 5.06
C PHE A 69 -7.04 9.80 5.40
N ARG A 70 -5.80 10.26 5.29
CA ARG A 70 -5.47 11.66 5.53
C ARG A 70 -6.16 12.57 4.52
N LYS A 71 -6.12 12.20 3.24
CA LYS A 71 -6.77 12.95 2.17
C LYS A 71 -8.29 12.93 2.33
N LYS A 72 -8.84 11.79 2.68
CA LYS A 72 -10.28 11.66 2.88
C LYS A 72 -10.76 12.49 4.07
N ALA A 73 -9.99 12.50 5.15
CA ALA A 73 -10.31 13.32 6.32
C ALA A 73 -10.31 14.80 5.98
N ALA A 74 -9.30 15.25 5.21
CA ALA A 74 -9.22 16.64 4.78
C ALA A 74 -10.41 17.00 3.89
N TRP A 75 -10.78 16.11 2.98
CA TRP A 75 -11.91 16.34 2.08
C TRP A 75 -13.23 16.45 2.85
N LEU A 76 -13.39 15.64 3.90
CA LEU A 76 -14.59 15.64 4.74
C LEU A 76 -14.52 16.66 5.88
N GLU A 77 -13.42 17.41 5.98
CA GLU A 77 -13.16 18.37 7.06
C GLU A 77 -13.18 17.71 8.45
N ILE A 78 -12.73 16.45 8.51
CA ILE A 78 -12.65 15.69 9.76
C ILE A 78 -11.23 15.80 10.30
N PRO A 79 -11.04 16.13 11.60
CA PRO A 79 -9.70 16.14 12.20
C PRO A 79 -9.04 14.77 12.06
N ILE A 80 -7.74 14.77 11.74
CA ILE A 80 -6.99 13.53 11.53
C ILE A 80 -7.05 12.61 12.75
N ASP A 81 -7.03 13.18 13.94
CA ASP A 81 -7.07 12.38 15.17
C ASP A 81 -8.32 11.53 15.28
N GLN A 82 -9.41 11.96 14.66
CA GLN A 82 -10.67 11.21 14.68
C GLN A 82 -10.69 10.08 13.66
N THR A 83 -9.76 10.04 12.72
CA THR A 83 -9.65 8.97 11.73
C THR A 83 -8.63 7.92 12.11
N LYS A 84 -7.92 8.13 13.21
CA LYS A 84 -6.97 7.18 13.75
C LYS A 84 -7.67 6.09 14.53
N LEU A 85 -7.41 4.86 14.21
CA LEU A 85 -7.98 3.72 14.93
C LEU A 85 -6.90 2.76 15.36
#